data_999aa55eb49e9eb3463549c92ef37c79
#
_entry.id   999aa55eb49e9eb3463549c92ef37c79
#
_cell.length_a   1.000
_cell.length_b   1.000
_cell.length_c   1.000
_cell.angle_alpha   90.00
_cell.angle_beta   90.00
_cell.angle_gamma   90.00
#
_symmetry.space_group_name_H-M   'P 1'
#
loop_
_entity.id
_entity.type
_entity.pdbx_description
1 polymer ?
#
loop_
_entity_poly.entity_id
_entity_poly.type
_entity_poly.pdbx_seq_one_letter_code
_entity_poly.pdbx_strand_id
1 'polypeptide(L)'
;MSAKNYDVVIMGAGHNGLVAATYLAKAGKSVLILEANDEIGGATQSVQAFPGFDARVSRYSYLVALLPDKIIKDLQLTFETISRDVSSFTPYSTTSGENEGLYVSRNWDSKTEESFKEIDPTGNEGRAWQDFYAEVAEFAHKIAPTLLQPLQTRSQLREQINLPKVWKYLIEDPIGEVICERFKSDIVRGVVLTDALIGTFASAYDLQANICFLYHLIGNGTGEWKVPRGGMGALVNELVRVATESGVEIRTNQKVVAIESTSDYVKVKTSSGDEFIASHFLSNAAPGVLAEIRGKKKPESLDGAQLKINILLKRLPQLKSGIDPQLAFAGTFHANESFTQCEVTYNEAKGGKMPTKLPIEMYCHTLTDPSILSPELSAAGFHTLTLFALHTPASLFDKDNDAARAAALESAFASLNEYLVEPIQDVIAAIEIKTPLDLEEAIALPRGNIFHKDLQFPFREDGSQPSWGVETDDPRIFICGAGATRGGGVSGIPGHNAAMAVLGSN
;
A
#
# COMPACT_ATOMS: atom_id res chain seq x y z
N MET A 1 -5.83 15.67 38.17
CA MET A 1 -4.47 16.05 37.72
C MET A 1 -4.65 17.19 36.72
N SER A 2 -3.80 18.23 36.72
CA SER A 2 -3.89 19.26 35.67
C SER A 2 -3.58 18.65 34.32
N ALA A 3 -4.38 18.97 33.30
CA ALA A 3 -4.13 18.51 31.95
C ALA A 3 -2.72 18.95 31.47
N LYS A 4 -1.95 18.05 30.90
CA LYS A 4 -0.62 18.36 30.37
C LYS A 4 -0.77 19.03 29.00
N ASN A 5 -0.08 20.16 28.79
CA ASN A 5 -0.21 20.97 27.60
C ASN A 5 0.90 20.62 26.59
N TYR A 6 0.51 20.53 25.31
CA TYR A 6 1.40 20.34 24.15
C TYR A 6 1.09 21.35 23.05
N ASP A 7 2.01 21.60 22.17
CA ASP A 7 1.70 22.31 20.92
C ASP A 7 0.85 21.44 20.01
N VAL A 8 1.20 20.14 19.92
CA VAL A 8 0.50 19.20 19.05
C VAL A 8 0.30 17.84 19.72
N VAL A 9 -0.93 17.31 19.64
CA VAL A 9 -1.24 15.90 19.95
C VAL A 9 -1.57 15.17 18.66
N ILE A 10 -0.97 14.00 18.46
CA ILE A 10 -1.17 13.14 17.29
C ILE A 10 -1.82 11.82 17.74
N MET A 11 -2.92 11.44 17.12
CA MET A 11 -3.57 10.15 17.30
C MET A 11 -3.02 9.12 16.31
N GLY A 12 -2.39 8.07 16.81
CA GLY A 12 -1.86 6.94 16.05
C GLY A 12 -0.38 7.06 15.70
N ALA A 13 0.42 6.07 16.14
CA ALA A 13 1.85 5.95 15.93
C ALA A 13 2.22 5.12 14.67
N GLY A 14 1.43 5.17 13.61
CA GLY A 14 1.81 4.65 12.30
C GLY A 14 2.87 5.55 11.64
N HIS A 15 3.50 5.08 10.57
CA HIS A 15 4.60 5.78 9.89
C HIS A 15 4.33 7.25 9.56
N ASN A 16 3.12 7.59 9.10
CA ASN A 16 2.76 8.98 8.80
C ASN A 16 2.69 9.87 10.06
N GLY A 17 2.14 9.36 11.17
CA GLY A 17 2.08 10.06 12.45
C GLY A 17 3.49 10.31 13.01
N LEU A 18 4.39 9.32 12.90
CA LEU A 18 5.79 9.45 13.31
C LEU A 18 6.54 10.50 12.47
N VAL A 19 6.32 10.51 11.14
CA VAL A 19 6.87 11.53 10.24
C VAL A 19 6.37 12.92 10.63
N ALA A 20 5.06 13.12 10.83
CA ALA A 20 4.50 14.40 11.24
C ALA A 20 5.09 14.89 12.56
N ALA A 21 5.15 14.01 13.56
CA ALA A 21 5.70 14.31 14.88
C ALA A 21 7.15 14.77 14.80
N THR A 22 7.95 14.07 14.02
CA THR A 22 9.38 14.38 13.89
C THR A 22 9.60 15.74 13.24
N TYR A 23 8.90 16.07 12.16
CA TYR A 23 8.99 17.40 11.53
C TYR A 23 8.58 18.51 12.50
N LEU A 24 7.49 18.34 13.25
CA LEU A 24 7.00 19.32 14.22
C LEU A 24 7.99 19.49 15.39
N ALA A 25 8.53 18.40 15.94
CA ALA A 25 9.49 18.44 17.03
C ALA A 25 10.81 19.11 16.60
N LYS A 26 11.32 18.79 15.39
CA LYS A 26 12.51 19.46 14.80
C LYS A 26 12.26 20.97 14.59
N ALA A 27 11.02 21.39 14.41
CA ALA A 27 10.63 22.81 14.36
C ALA A 27 10.38 23.45 15.75
N GLY A 28 10.74 22.75 16.84
CA GLY A 28 10.67 23.25 18.21
C GLY A 28 9.29 23.13 18.87
N LYS A 29 8.36 22.36 18.30
CA LYS A 29 7.04 22.12 18.91
C LYS A 29 7.12 20.98 19.93
N SER A 30 6.38 21.10 21.03
CA SER A 30 6.14 20.00 21.97
C SER A 30 5.08 19.06 21.40
N VAL A 31 5.44 17.79 21.18
CA VAL A 31 4.59 16.81 20.48
C VAL A 31 4.35 15.58 21.32
N LEU A 32 3.09 15.15 21.42
CA LEU A 32 2.67 13.89 22.02
C LEU A 32 1.98 13.02 20.97
N ILE A 33 2.43 11.76 20.84
CA ILE A 33 1.71 10.72 20.07
C ILE A 33 0.96 9.82 21.07
N LEU A 34 -0.31 9.55 20.78
CA LEU A 34 -1.17 8.60 21.50
C LEU A 34 -1.49 7.42 20.59
N GLU A 35 -0.96 6.25 20.93
CA GLU A 35 -1.19 4.99 20.23
C GLU A 35 -2.18 4.13 21.01
N ALA A 36 -3.17 3.57 20.30
CA ALA A 36 -4.22 2.76 20.92
C ALA A 36 -3.71 1.38 21.37
N ASN A 37 -2.80 0.80 20.59
CA ASN A 37 -2.24 -0.53 20.82
C ASN A 37 -0.98 -0.44 21.71
N ASP A 38 -0.47 -1.59 22.12
CA ASP A 38 0.83 -1.72 22.80
C ASP A 38 2.02 -1.62 21.85
N GLU A 39 1.83 -1.95 20.57
CA GLU A 39 2.84 -1.90 19.53
C GLU A 39 2.70 -0.66 18.64
N ILE A 40 3.83 -0.07 18.26
CA ILE A 40 3.94 1.08 17.37
C ILE A 40 4.12 0.60 15.91
N GLY A 41 3.58 1.35 14.94
CA GLY A 41 3.83 1.13 13.52
C GLY A 41 2.57 0.95 12.66
N GLY A 42 1.43 0.63 13.26
CA GLY A 42 0.18 0.44 12.52
C GLY A 42 0.32 -0.60 11.40
N ALA A 43 -0.01 -0.26 10.16
CA ALA A 43 0.11 -1.17 9.02
C ALA A 43 1.56 -1.47 8.57
N THR A 44 2.57 -0.87 9.22
CA THR A 44 4.00 -1.00 8.82
C THR A 44 4.80 -1.90 9.78
N GLN A 45 4.13 -2.74 10.53
CA GLN A 45 4.73 -3.63 11.53
C GLN A 45 5.39 -4.88 10.92
N SER A 46 6.51 -5.34 11.52
CA SER A 46 7.05 -6.69 11.35
C SER A 46 6.80 -7.50 12.63
N VAL A 47 6.18 -8.66 12.48
CA VAL A 47 5.74 -9.50 13.61
C VAL A 47 6.13 -10.96 13.43
N GLN A 48 6.19 -11.71 14.53
CA GLN A 48 6.25 -13.18 14.50
C GLN A 48 4.84 -13.74 14.27
N ALA A 49 4.42 -13.83 13.00
CA ALA A 49 3.07 -14.25 12.63
C ALA A 49 2.85 -15.78 12.75
N PHE A 50 3.93 -16.57 12.87
CA PHE A 50 3.89 -18.02 12.81
C PHE A 50 4.27 -18.63 14.17
N PRO A 51 3.30 -19.11 14.96
CA PRO A 51 3.60 -19.74 16.26
C PRO A 51 4.61 -20.88 16.14
N GLY A 52 5.66 -20.84 16.95
CA GLY A 52 6.72 -21.87 16.97
C GLY A 52 7.83 -21.69 15.93
N PHE A 53 7.77 -20.65 15.08
CA PHE A 53 8.82 -20.33 14.10
C PHE A 53 9.38 -18.93 14.35
N ASP A 54 10.70 -18.80 14.35
CA ASP A 54 11.37 -17.49 14.43
C ASP A 54 11.50 -16.88 13.03
N ALA A 55 10.38 -16.38 12.57
CA ALA A 55 10.23 -15.69 11.28
C ALA A 55 9.46 -14.39 11.48
N ARG A 56 10.07 -13.24 11.14
CA ARG A 56 9.47 -11.92 11.28
C ARG A 56 8.99 -11.42 9.93
N VAL A 57 7.69 -11.47 9.71
CA VAL A 57 7.11 -11.01 8.45
C VAL A 57 6.53 -9.60 8.58
N SER A 58 6.58 -8.86 7.49
CA SER A 58 5.84 -7.62 7.33
C SER A 58 4.35 -7.95 7.21
N ARG A 59 3.60 -7.79 8.32
CA ARG A 59 2.25 -8.38 8.45
C ARG A 59 1.27 -7.83 7.44
N TYR A 60 1.30 -6.53 7.17
CA TYR A 60 0.34 -5.84 6.31
C TYR A 60 0.99 -5.23 5.08
N SER A 61 1.67 -4.10 5.21
CA SER A 61 2.50 -3.52 4.16
C SER A 61 3.86 -4.22 4.10
N TYR A 62 4.47 -4.34 2.93
CA TYR A 62 5.65 -5.20 2.74
C TYR A 62 6.71 -4.61 1.80
N LEU A 63 6.41 -3.51 1.13
CA LEU A 63 7.33 -2.81 0.22
C LEU A 63 7.34 -1.31 0.49
N VAL A 64 8.44 -0.66 0.13
CA VAL A 64 8.59 0.79 0.17
C VAL A 64 8.90 1.31 -1.24
N ALA A 65 7.99 2.13 -1.77
CA ALA A 65 8.18 2.80 -3.06
C ALA A 65 7.98 4.31 -2.95
N LEU A 66 6.98 4.72 -2.17
CA LEU A 66 6.47 6.08 -2.15
C LEU A 66 7.12 6.98 -1.10
N LEU A 67 8.08 6.50 -0.29
CA LEU A 67 8.75 7.32 0.71
C LEU A 67 9.78 8.25 0.02
N PRO A 68 9.52 9.58 -0.05
CA PRO A 68 10.39 10.49 -0.77
C PRO A 68 11.78 10.61 -0.15
N ASP A 69 12.81 10.68 -0.99
CA ASP A 69 14.19 10.93 -0.56
C ASP A 69 14.34 12.21 0.28
N LYS A 70 13.50 13.20 0.02
CA LYS A 70 13.45 14.42 0.82
C LYS A 70 13.10 14.12 2.28
N ILE A 71 12.10 13.28 2.54
CA ILE A 71 11.73 12.88 3.92
C ILE A 71 12.88 12.10 4.57
N ILE A 72 13.51 11.17 3.84
CA ILE A 72 14.65 10.40 4.33
C ILE A 72 15.79 11.34 4.75
N LYS A 73 16.13 12.32 3.93
CA LYS A 73 17.19 13.30 4.20
C LYS A 73 16.83 14.26 5.34
N ASP A 74 15.64 14.87 5.31
CA ASP A 74 15.21 15.85 6.30
C ASP A 74 15.16 15.24 7.72
N LEU A 75 14.70 14.00 7.82
CA LEU A 75 14.60 13.26 9.08
C LEU A 75 15.90 12.52 9.44
N GLN A 76 16.87 12.44 8.53
CA GLN A 76 18.13 11.71 8.70
C GLN A 76 17.90 10.21 9.00
N LEU A 77 17.02 9.59 8.22
CA LEU A 77 16.73 8.16 8.35
C LEU A 77 17.89 7.33 7.80
N THR A 78 18.26 6.28 8.53
CA THR A 78 19.43 5.43 8.22
C THR A 78 19.06 3.97 7.92
N PHE A 79 17.77 3.66 7.72
CA PHE A 79 17.35 2.31 7.34
C PHE A 79 17.82 1.96 5.91
N GLU A 80 18.07 0.67 5.70
CA GLU A 80 18.56 0.15 4.41
C GLU A 80 17.40 -0.42 3.60
N THR A 81 17.42 -0.20 2.28
CA THR A 81 16.48 -0.82 1.34
C THR A 81 17.24 -1.61 0.27
N ILE A 82 16.66 -2.74 -0.15
CA ILE A 82 17.23 -3.64 -1.16
C ILE A 82 16.33 -3.63 -2.38
N SER A 83 16.93 -3.41 -3.54
CA SER A 83 16.29 -3.50 -4.85
C SER A 83 16.16 -4.97 -5.29
N ARG A 84 15.17 -5.25 -6.13
CA ARG A 84 14.98 -6.55 -6.77
C ARG A 84 15.37 -6.45 -8.25
N ASP A 85 16.05 -7.44 -8.77
CA ASP A 85 16.44 -7.48 -10.19
C ASP A 85 15.30 -7.93 -11.12
N VAL A 86 14.35 -8.69 -10.57
CA VAL A 86 13.14 -9.11 -11.27
C VAL A 86 11.98 -8.21 -10.86
N SER A 87 11.30 -7.63 -11.84
CA SER A 87 10.05 -6.88 -11.59
C SER A 87 8.91 -7.84 -11.33
N SER A 88 8.63 -8.75 -12.27
CA SER A 88 7.52 -9.69 -12.16
C SER A 88 7.73 -10.98 -12.93
N PHE A 89 6.98 -12.00 -12.53
CA PHE A 89 6.76 -13.23 -13.28
C PHE A 89 5.27 -13.57 -13.26
N THR A 90 4.68 -13.77 -14.44
CA THR A 90 3.25 -14.07 -14.61
C THR A 90 3.10 -15.37 -15.38
N PRO A 91 2.82 -16.50 -14.72
CA PRO A 91 2.56 -17.76 -15.42
C PRO A 91 1.23 -17.68 -16.19
N TYR A 92 1.18 -18.35 -17.33
CA TYR A 92 -0.02 -18.48 -18.13
C TYR A 92 -0.04 -19.82 -18.86
N SER A 93 -1.23 -20.27 -19.28
CA SER A 93 -1.40 -21.42 -20.13
C SER A 93 -1.63 -20.96 -21.57
N THR A 94 -0.91 -21.54 -22.50
CA THR A 94 -1.10 -21.30 -23.94
C THR A 94 -2.40 -21.95 -24.43
N THR A 95 -2.82 -21.62 -25.62
CA THR A 95 -3.99 -22.25 -26.27
C THR A 95 -3.77 -23.75 -26.56
N SER A 96 -2.51 -24.21 -26.63
CA SER A 96 -2.14 -25.64 -26.74
C SER A 96 -2.14 -26.35 -25.37
N GLY A 97 -2.30 -25.63 -24.26
CA GLY A 97 -2.29 -26.15 -22.89
C GLY A 97 -0.88 -26.26 -22.27
N GLU A 98 0.13 -25.73 -22.92
CA GLU A 98 1.49 -25.62 -22.37
C GLU A 98 1.54 -24.52 -21.32
N ASN A 99 2.37 -24.69 -20.29
CA ASN A 99 2.56 -23.69 -19.25
C ASN A 99 3.80 -22.87 -19.54
N GLU A 100 3.61 -21.60 -19.70
CA GLU A 100 4.62 -20.58 -19.99
C GLU A 100 4.64 -19.51 -18.90
N GLY A 101 5.44 -18.46 -19.07
CA GLY A 101 5.46 -17.35 -18.14
C GLY A 101 6.04 -16.07 -18.73
N LEU A 102 5.36 -14.96 -18.50
CA LEU A 102 5.87 -13.63 -18.83
C LEU A 102 6.83 -13.19 -17.72
N TYR A 103 8.13 -13.23 -18.02
CA TYR A 103 9.20 -12.74 -17.15
C TYR A 103 9.55 -11.29 -17.50
N VAL A 104 9.57 -10.42 -16.50
CA VAL A 104 9.97 -9.02 -16.65
C VAL A 104 11.07 -8.68 -15.66
N SER A 105 12.27 -8.39 -16.16
CA SER A 105 13.35 -7.84 -15.35
C SER A 105 13.17 -6.35 -15.09
N ARG A 106 13.74 -5.84 -14.03
CA ARG A 106 13.71 -4.40 -13.72
C ARG A 106 14.41 -3.57 -14.81
N ASN A 107 15.54 -4.06 -15.29
CA ASN A 107 16.22 -3.49 -16.43
C ASN A 107 15.98 -4.43 -17.62
N TRP A 108 15.37 -3.94 -18.68
CA TRP A 108 15.06 -4.75 -19.86
C TRP A 108 16.29 -5.55 -20.32
N ASP A 109 16.19 -6.87 -20.28
CA ASP A 109 17.25 -7.81 -20.63
C ASP A 109 16.80 -8.81 -21.71
N SER A 110 17.72 -9.70 -22.11
CA SER A 110 17.42 -10.70 -23.15
C SER A 110 16.34 -11.70 -22.73
N LYS A 111 16.24 -12.05 -21.43
CA LYS A 111 15.20 -12.95 -20.93
C LYS A 111 13.81 -12.29 -21.00
N THR A 112 13.73 -11.01 -20.66
CA THR A 112 12.50 -10.23 -20.83
C THR A 112 12.10 -10.16 -22.30
N GLU A 113 13.06 -9.86 -23.18
CA GLU A 113 12.80 -9.79 -24.62
C GLU A 113 12.33 -11.14 -25.19
N GLU A 114 12.96 -12.25 -24.79
CA GLU A 114 12.56 -13.61 -25.17
C GLU A 114 11.15 -13.92 -24.70
N SER A 115 10.83 -13.63 -23.43
CA SER A 115 9.52 -13.85 -22.82
C SER A 115 8.40 -13.08 -23.53
N PHE A 116 8.65 -11.83 -23.95
CA PHE A 116 7.68 -11.08 -24.77
C PHE A 116 7.55 -11.63 -26.19
N LYS A 117 8.62 -12.18 -26.78
CA LYS A 117 8.58 -12.81 -28.11
C LYS A 117 7.81 -14.13 -28.12
N GLU A 118 7.76 -14.85 -27.01
CA GLU A 118 6.90 -16.03 -26.85
C GLU A 118 5.43 -15.65 -26.93
N ILE A 119 5.04 -14.50 -26.35
CA ILE A 119 3.67 -13.97 -26.42
C ILE A 119 3.38 -13.39 -27.81
N ASP A 120 4.29 -12.58 -28.36
CA ASP A 120 4.17 -11.93 -29.66
C ASP A 120 5.48 -12.00 -30.44
N PRO A 121 5.62 -12.98 -31.37
CA PRO A 121 6.81 -13.13 -32.19
C PRO A 121 7.15 -11.92 -33.07
N THR A 122 6.19 -11.00 -33.28
CA THR A 122 6.45 -9.75 -34.03
C THR A 122 7.21 -8.72 -33.20
N GLY A 123 7.25 -8.89 -31.86
CA GLY A 123 7.87 -7.98 -30.91
C GLY A 123 7.11 -6.66 -30.68
N ASN A 124 5.87 -6.56 -31.13
CA ASN A 124 5.06 -5.33 -30.94
C ASN A 124 4.67 -5.15 -29.47
N GLU A 125 4.32 -6.23 -28.76
CA GLU A 125 3.96 -6.16 -27.35
C GLU A 125 5.13 -5.64 -26.48
N GLY A 126 6.34 -6.13 -26.71
CA GLY A 126 7.54 -5.67 -25.98
C GLY A 126 7.85 -4.20 -26.26
N ARG A 127 7.71 -3.73 -27.52
CA ARG A 127 7.86 -2.30 -27.85
C ARG A 127 6.77 -1.45 -27.18
N ALA A 128 5.51 -1.88 -27.27
CA ALA A 128 4.40 -1.17 -26.63
C ALA A 128 4.60 -1.05 -25.10
N TRP A 129 5.12 -2.08 -24.45
CA TRP A 129 5.49 -2.07 -23.04
C TRP A 129 6.55 -1.01 -22.74
N GLN A 130 7.66 -1.03 -23.47
CA GLN A 130 8.75 -0.07 -23.27
C GLN A 130 8.27 1.38 -23.49
N ASP A 131 7.54 1.62 -24.56
CA ASP A 131 7.00 2.97 -24.87
C ASP A 131 6.02 3.45 -23.80
N PHE A 132 5.11 2.58 -23.35
CA PHE A 132 4.14 2.90 -22.31
C PHE A 132 4.82 3.26 -20.99
N TYR A 133 5.73 2.41 -20.51
CA TYR A 133 6.41 2.66 -19.22
C TYR A 133 7.41 3.81 -19.30
N ALA A 134 7.98 4.12 -20.46
CA ALA A 134 8.77 5.33 -20.63
C ALA A 134 7.92 6.61 -20.49
N GLU A 135 6.72 6.65 -21.08
CA GLU A 135 5.76 7.75 -20.94
C GLU A 135 5.29 7.89 -19.47
N VAL A 136 4.99 6.76 -18.79
CA VAL A 136 4.60 6.75 -17.37
C VAL A 136 5.74 7.23 -16.48
N ALA A 137 6.98 6.79 -16.72
CA ALA A 137 8.15 7.19 -15.96
C ALA A 137 8.42 8.71 -16.10
N GLU A 138 8.28 9.27 -17.30
CA GLU A 138 8.40 10.72 -17.51
C GLU A 138 7.36 11.49 -16.69
N PHE A 139 6.12 11.01 -16.68
CA PHE A 139 5.05 11.60 -15.86
C PHE A 139 5.36 11.49 -14.36
N ALA A 140 5.75 10.30 -13.90
CA ALA A 140 6.10 10.05 -12.50
C ALA A 140 7.23 10.96 -12.01
N HIS A 141 8.28 11.13 -12.82
CA HIS A 141 9.40 12.02 -12.51
C HIS A 141 8.97 13.49 -12.35
N LYS A 142 8.02 13.96 -13.15
CA LYS A 142 7.51 15.35 -13.07
C LYS A 142 6.54 15.56 -11.91
N ILE A 143 5.70 14.56 -11.58
CA ILE A 143 4.69 14.72 -10.54
C ILE A 143 5.24 14.46 -9.12
N ALA A 144 6.19 13.54 -8.95
CA ALA A 144 6.70 13.15 -7.64
C ALA A 144 7.17 14.33 -6.76
N PRO A 145 7.90 15.34 -7.28
CA PRO A 145 8.32 16.49 -6.47
C PRO A 145 7.16 17.35 -5.95
N THR A 146 5.99 17.30 -6.61
CA THR A 146 4.82 18.10 -6.22
C THR A 146 4.08 17.53 -5.01
N LEU A 147 4.34 16.25 -4.67
CA LEU A 147 3.64 15.58 -3.57
C LEU A 147 3.95 16.16 -2.20
N LEU A 148 5.10 16.83 -2.04
CA LEU A 148 5.53 17.51 -0.82
C LEU A 148 5.37 19.03 -0.86
N GLN A 149 4.48 19.53 -1.71
CA GLN A 149 4.15 20.95 -1.88
C GLN A 149 2.65 21.19 -1.58
N PRO A 150 2.20 22.43 -1.36
CA PRO A 150 0.76 22.74 -1.37
C PRO A 150 0.11 22.21 -2.65
N LEU A 151 -1.15 21.77 -2.54
CA LEU A 151 -1.89 21.27 -3.71
C LEU A 151 -2.03 22.35 -4.78
N GLN A 152 -1.54 22.04 -5.97
CA GLN A 152 -1.82 22.84 -7.17
C GLN A 152 -3.24 22.59 -7.65
N THR A 153 -3.81 23.52 -8.41
CA THR A 153 -5.04 23.23 -9.11
C THR A 153 -4.80 22.24 -10.26
N ARG A 154 -5.88 21.60 -10.71
CA ARG A 154 -5.82 20.66 -11.85
C ARG A 154 -5.15 21.30 -13.07
N SER A 155 -5.55 22.53 -13.41
CA SER A 155 -4.99 23.27 -14.56
C SER A 155 -3.52 23.63 -14.36
N GLN A 156 -3.12 24.08 -13.16
CA GLN A 156 -1.72 24.40 -12.83
C GLN A 156 -0.82 23.16 -12.93
N LEU A 157 -1.27 22.03 -12.34
CA LEU A 157 -0.49 20.79 -12.39
C LEU A 157 -0.36 20.26 -13.81
N ARG A 158 -1.45 20.31 -14.61
CA ARG A 158 -1.43 19.92 -16.03
C ARG A 158 -0.44 20.75 -16.84
N GLU A 159 -0.41 22.07 -16.64
CA GLU A 159 0.53 22.97 -17.29
C GLU A 159 1.98 22.67 -16.88
N GLN A 160 2.24 22.47 -15.59
CA GLN A 160 3.57 22.16 -15.07
C GLN A 160 4.11 20.84 -15.63
N ILE A 161 3.28 19.78 -15.64
CA ILE A 161 3.67 18.46 -16.17
C ILE A 161 3.93 18.55 -17.67
N ASN A 162 3.12 19.31 -18.41
CA ASN A 162 3.25 19.54 -19.85
C ASN A 162 3.45 18.25 -20.67
N LEU A 163 2.63 17.25 -20.40
CA LEU A 163 2.55 15.97 -21.13
C LEU A 163 1.08 15.69 -21.47
N PRO A 164 0.47 16.44 -22.42
CA PRO A 164 -0.99 16.44 -22.62
C PRO A 164 -1.55 15.07 -23.01
N LYS A 165 -0.81 14.26 -23.78
CA LYS A 165 -1.19 12.90 -24.15
C LYS A 165 -1.20 11.98 -22.94
N VAL A 166 -0.12 12.01 -22.13
CA VAL A 166 0.02 11.18 -20.93
C VAL A 166 -0.98 11.60 -19.86
N TRP A 167 -1.19 12.91 -19.69
CA TRP A 167 -2.23 13.44 -18.80
C TRP A 167 -3.60 12.88 -19.15
N LYS A 168 -3.96 12.88 -20.45
CA LYS A 168 -5.26 12.39 -20.89
C LYS A 168 -5.50 10.96 -20.43
N TYR A 169 -4.59 10.04 -20.70
CA TYR A 169 -4.81 8.63 -20.38
C TYR A 169 -4.51 8.23 -18.92
N LEU A 170 -3.74 9.00 -18.16
CA LEU A 170 -3.55 8.71 -16.73
C LEU A 170 -4.60 9.38 -15.82
N ILE A 171 -5.24 10.48 -16.30
CA ILE A 171 -6.11 11.31 -15.45
C ILE A 171 -7.55 11.41 -15.98
N GLU A 172 -7.76 11.33 -17.28
CA GLU A 172 -9.05 11.68 -17.91
C GLU A 172 -9.76 10.46 -18.53
N ASP A 173 -9.02 9.55 -19.18
CA ASP A 173 -9.58 8.35 -19.79
C ASP A 173 -9.45 7.14 -18.83
N PRO A 174 -10.43 6.23 -18.77
CA PRO A 174 -10.29 4.99 -17.99
C PRO A 174 -9.05 4.20 -18.39
N ILE A 175 -8.24 3.79 -17.40
CA ILE A 175 -6.97 3.08 -17.66
C ILE A 175 -7.18 1.79 -18.46
N GLY A 176 -8.31 1.11 -18.27
CA GLY A 176 -8.65 -0.10 -19.02
C GLY A 176 -8.79 0.14 -20.52
N GLU A 177 -9.35 1.27 -20.95
CA GLU A 177 -9.42 1.64 -22.37
C GLU A 177 -8.02 1.84 -22.94
N VAL A 178 -7.17 2.57 -22.22
CA VAL A 178 -5.79 2.84 -22.60
C VAL A 178 -4.97 1.56 -22.72
N ILE A 179 -5.08 0.67 -21.73
CA ILE A 179 -4.42 -0.64 -21.74
C ILE A 179 -4.87 -1.48 -22.95
N CYS A 180 -6.18 -1.52 -23.23
CA CYS A 180 -6.72 -2.29 -24.34
C CYS A 180 -6.31 -1.70 -25.71
N GLU A 181 -6.12 -0.39 -25.81
CA GLU A 181 -5.61 0.25 -27.03
C GLU A 181 -4.13 -0.07 -27.27
N ARG A 182 -3.31 -0.02 -26.21
CA ARG A 182 -1.85 -0.17 -26.27
C ARG A 182 -1.38 -1.62 -26.47
N PHE A 183 -2.03 -2.56 -25.81
CA PHE A 183 -1.63 -3.96 -25.78
C PHE A 183 -2.67 -4.88 -26.41
N LYS A 184 -2.24 -6.01 -26.94
CA LYS A 184 -3.11 -7.03 -27.55
C LYS A 184 -3.23 -8.30 -26.69
N SER A 185 -2.15 -8.67 -26.01
CA SER A 185 -2.13 -9.82 -25.12
C SER A 185 -2.94 -9.57 -23.85
N ASP A 186 -3.86 -10.47 -23.51
CA ASP A 186 -4.67 -10.41 -22.30
C ASP A 186 -3.79 -10.51 -21.03
N ILE A 187 -2.69 -11.29 -21.10
CA ILE A 187 -1.72 -11.43 -20.01
C ILE A 187 -0.96 -10.11 -19.80
N VAL A 188 -0.41 -9.51 -20.87
CA VAL A 188 0.31 -8.24 -20.76
C VAL A 188 -0.60 -7.14 -20.23
N ARG A 189 -1.85 -7.07 -20.73
CA ARG A 189 -2.86 -6.15 -20.21
C ARG A 189 -3.13 -6.33 -18.72
N GLY A 190 -3.21 -7.57 -18.26
CA GLY A 190 -3.45 -7.90 -16.86
C GLY A 190 -2.31 -7.47 -15.95
N VAL A 191 -1.06 -7.74 -16.33
CA VAL A 191 0.12 -7.30 -15.57
C VAL A 191 0.18 -5.77 -15.44
N VAL A 192 -0.18 -5.04 -16.49
CA VAL A 192 -0.27 -3.56 -16.40
C VAL A 192 -1.42 -3.12 -15.51
N LEU A 193 -2.58 -3.81 -15.59
CA LEU A 193 -3.78 -3.46 -14.83
C LEU A 193 -3.61 -3.70 -13.33
N THR A 194 -2.83 -4.68 -12.91
CA THR A 194 -2.68 -5.06 -11.49
C THR A 194 -2.32 -3.87 -10.61
N ASP A 195 -1.40 -2.99 -11.05
CA ASP A 195 -1.02 -1.77 -10.32
C ASP A 195 -2.19 -0.78 -10.12
N ALA A 196 -3.25 -0.90 -10.91
CA ALA A 196 -4.46 -0.09 -10.79
C ALA A 196 -5.48 -0.66 -9.79
N LEU A 197 -5.30 -1.89 -9.31
CA LEU A 197 -6.29 -2.61 -8.51
C LEU A 197 -5.84 -2.86 -7.06
N ILE A 198 -4.54 -2.72 -6.76
CA ILE A 198 -4.00 -2.98 -5.42
C ILE A 198 -4.52 -1.92 -4.44
N GLY A 199 -5.34 -2.34 -3.50
CA GLY A 199 -5.89 -1.47 -2.46
C GLY A 199 -7.22 -0.80 -2.82
N THR A 200 -7.74 -0.96 -4.03
CA THR A 200 -9.02 -0.40 -4.44
C THR A 200 -9.97 -1.46 -5.01
N PHE A 201 -11.27 -1.30 -4.79
CA PHE A 201 -12.31 -2.13 -5.39
C PHE A 201 -12.92 -1.38 -6.58
N ALA A 202 -12.31 -1.55 -7.74
CA ALA A 202 -12.67 -0.84 -8.95
C ALA A 202 -12.58 -1.76 -10.18
N SER A 203 -13.36 -1.47 -11.21
CA SER A 203 -13.16 -1.98 -12.56
C SER A 203 -12.00 -1.22 -13.24
N ALA A 204 -11.35 -1.83 -14.22
CA ALA A 204 -10.39 -1.15 -15.10
C ALA A 204 -10.97 0.10 -15.78
N TYR A 205 -12.30 0.18 -15.88
CA TYR A 205 -13.03 1.29 -16.52
C TYR A 205 -13.50 2.37 -15.55
N ASP A 206 -13.16 2.26 -14.26
CA ASP A 206 -13.43 3.29 -13.25
C ASP A 206 -12.20 4.19 -13.08
N LEU A 207 -12.38 5.52 -13.04
CA LEU A 207 -11.26 6.46 -12.82
C LEU A 207 -10.56 6.24 -11.46
N GLN A 208 -11.19 5.52 -10.53
CA GLN A 208 -10.54 5.12 -9.28
C GLN A 208 -9.36 4.19 -9.53
N ALA A 209 -9.43 3.34 -10.56
CA ALA A 209 -8.32 2.50 -11.00
C ALA A 209 -7.13 3.37 -11.50
N ASN A 210 -7.41 4.45 -12.23
CA ASN A 210 -6.37 5.40 -12.66
C ASN A 210 -5.63 6.02 -11.48
N ILE A 211 -6.37 6.40 -10.42
CA ILE A 211 -5.76 7.02 -9.24
C ILE A 211 -4.86 6.00 -8.53
N CYS A 212 -5.32 4.76 -8.38
CA CYS A 212 -4.53 3.68 -7.79
C CYS A 212 -3.26 3.41 -8.62
N PHE A 213 -3.39 3.25 -9.94
CA PHE A 213 -2.29 3.09 -10.88
C PHE A 213 -1.24 4.21 -10.75
N LEU A 214 -1.70 5.46 -10.71
CA LEU A 214 -0.83 6.61 -10.58
C LEU A 214 0.04 6.53 -9.31
N TYR A 215 -0.57 6.26 -8.15
CA TYR A 215 0.18 6.18 -6.90
C TYR A 215 1.14 4.99 -6.85
N HIS A 216 0.80 3.86 -7.47
CA HIS A 216 1.72 2.73 -7.56
C HIS A 216 2.94 3.03 -8.46
N LEU A 217 2.75 3.75 -9.55
CA LEU A 217 3.81 4.02 -10.53
C LEU A 217 4.62 5.29 -10.28
N ILE A 218 4.14 6.24 -9.47
CA ILE A 218 4.95 7.41 -9.11
C ILE A 218 6.23 6.94 -8.41
N GLY A 219 6.14 6.03 -7.45
CA GLY A 219 7.26 5.66 -6.61
C GLY A 219 7.89 6.93 -6.01
N ASN A 220 9.20 6.97 -5.89
CA ASN A 220 9.95 8.20 -5.62
C ASN A 220 10.39 8.89 -6.94
N GLY A 221 9.53 8.88 -7.96
CA GLY A 221 9.81 9.32 -9.32
C GLY A 221 10.47 8.25 -10.21
N THR A 222 10.69 7.06 -9.69
CA THR A 222 11.36 5.94 -10.39
C THR A 222 10.46 4.73 -10.61
N GLY A 223 9.31 4.65 -9.95
CA GLY A 223 8.42 3.48 -9.95
C GLY A 223 9.02 2.23 -9.27
N GLU A 224 10.20 2.33 -8.64
CA GLU A 224 10.87 1.18 -8.05
C GLU A 224 10.32 0.84 -6.67
N TRP A 225 9.96 -0.43 -6.46
CA TRP A 225 9.55 -0.99 -5.19
C TRP A 225 10.68 -1.75 -4.51
N LYS A 226 11.03 -1.32 -3.29
CA LYS A 226 12.18 -1.81 -2.52
C LYS A 226 11.73 -2.57 -1.28
N VAL A 227 12.57 -3.51 -0.85
CA VAL A 227 12.38 -4.26 0.39
C VAL A 227 13.24 -3.62 1.48
N PRO A 228 12.69 -3.19 2.62
CA PRO A 228 13.49 -2.79 3.76
C PRO A 228 14.23 -3.99 4.35
N ARG A 229 15.54 -3.88 4.60
CA ARG A 229 16.30 -4.91 5.30
C ARG A 229 15.76 -5.10 6.73
N GLY A 230 15.43 -6.32 7.11
CA GLY A 230 14.76 -6.63 8.38
C GLY A 230 13.24 -6.41 8.34
N GLY A 231 12.65 -6.22 7.15
CA GLY A 231 11.23 -6.00 6.94
C GLY A 231 10.76 -4.59 7.26
N MET A 232 9.47 -4.34 7.16
CA MET A 232 8.87 -3.00 7.35
C MET A 232 9.05 -2.45 8.76
N GLY A 233 9.17 -3.32 9.76
CA GLY A 233 9.46 -2.92 11.15
C GLY A 233 10.79 -2.18 11.31
N ALA A 234 11.77 -2.42 10.44
CA ALA A 234 13.03 -1.69 10.45
C ALA A 234 12.82 -0.18 10.16
N LEU A 235 11.96 0.15 9.21
CA LEU A 235 11.56 1.53 8.94
C LEU A 235 10.84 2.15 10.15
N VAL A 236 9.92 1.41 10.79
CA VAL A 236 9.21 1.91 11.98
C VAL A 236 10.18 2.18 13.12
N ASN A 237 11.09 1.25 13.41
CA ASN A 237 12.09 1.42 14.46
C ASN A 237 12.96 2.66 14.23
N GLU A 238 13.32 2.91 12.98
CA GLU A 238 14.10 4.09 12.62
C GLU A 238 13.29 5.39 12.79
N LEU A 239 12.01 5.40 12.38
CA LEU A 239 11.11 6.54 12.59
C LEU A 239 10.88 6.82 14.08
N VAL A 240 10.73 5.78 14.91
CA VAL A 240 10.62 5.91 16.38
C VAL A 240 11.90 6.48 16.98
N ARG A 241 13.07 5.99 16.55
CA ARG A 241 14.36 6.51 16.99
C ARG A 241 14.48 8.01 16.75
N VAL A 242 14.26 8.45 15.50
CA VAL A 242 14.43 9.87 15.16
C VAL A 242 13.35 10.75 15.82
N ALA A 243 12.12 10.26 15.98
CA ALA A 243 11.07 10.98 16.70
C ALA A 243 11.44 11.18 18.18
N THR A 244 11.91 10.11 18.85
CA THR A 244 12.31 10.15 20.26
C THR A 244 13.53 11.07 20.47
N GLU A 245 14.54 10.96 19.64
CA GLU A 245 15.72 11.83 19.68
C GLU A 245 15.38 13.30 19.41
N SER A 246 14.31 13.57 18.68
CA SER A 246 13.79 14.92 18.45
C SER A 246 12.92 15.44 19.60
N GLY A 247 12.68 14.65 20.66
CA GLY A 247 11.92 15.04 21.85
C GLY A 247 10.42 14.74 21.77
N VAL A 248 9.98 13.91 20.82
CA VAL A 248 8.57 13.46 20.77
C VAL A 248 8.28 12.51 21.92
N GLU A 249 7.20 12.76 22.65
CA GLU A 249 6.65 11.84 23.66
C GLU A 249 5.70 10.87 22.96
N ILE A 250 5.89 9.56 23.12
CA ILE A 250 5.03 8.51 22.55
C ILE A 250 4.45 7.70 23.71
N ARG A 251 3.13 7.53 23.73
CA ARG A 251 2.41 6.71 24.71
C ARG A 251 1.58 5.64 23.99
N THR A 252 1.83 4.40 24.31
CA THR A 252 1.03 3.25 23.88
C THR A 252 -0.10 2.96 24.87
N ASN A 253 -1.07 2.13 24.48
CA ASN A 253 -2.27 1.82 25.27
C ASN A 253 -3.09 3.05 25.66
N GLN A 254 -3.10 4.08 24.79
CA GLN A 254 -3.74 5.36 24.96
C GLN A 254 -4.74 5.63 23.81
N LYS A 255 -5.80 4.82 23.73
CA LYS A 255 -6.82 4.98 22.71
C LYS A 255 -7.57 6.31 22.91
N VAL A 256 -7.46 7.22 21.95
CA VAL A 256 -8.26 8.47 21.92
C VAL A 256 -9.72 8.11 21.68
N VAL A 257 -10.62 8.60 22.54
CA VAL A 257 -12.07 8.31 22.49
C VAL A 257 -12.92 9.54 22.26
N ALA A 258 -12.41 10.73 22.55
CA ALA A 258 -13.11 11.98 22.28
C ALA A 258 -12.12 13.14 22.11
N ILE A 259 -12.51 14.11 21.28
CA ILE A 259 -11.84 15.40 21.17
C ILE A 259 -12.89 16.54 21.16
N GLU A 260 -12.56 17.62 21.84
CA GLU A 260 -13.34 18.86 21.88
C GLU A 260 -12.46 20.00 21.42
N SER A 261 -12.84 20.68 20.34
CA SER A 261 -12.11 21.82 19.80
C SER A 261 -12.81 23.11 20.20
N THR A 262 -12.02 24.08 20.62
CA THR A 262 -12.43 25.45 20.92
C THR A 262 -11.69 26.44 20.03
N SER A 263 -11.94 27.74 20.19
CA SER A 263 -11.15 28.81 19.53
C SER A 263 -9.66 28.78 19.90
N ASP A 264 -9.30 28.23 21.06
CA ASP A 264 -7.96 28.39 21.64
C ASP A 264 -7.17 27.10 21.71
N TYR A 265 -7.83 25.94 21.86
CA TYR A 265 -7.18 24.64 22.02
C TYR A 265 -8.08 23.47 21.61
N VAL A 266 -7.46 22.31 21.48
CA VAL A 266 -8.14 21.01 21.37
C VAL A 266 -7.92 20.23 22.67
N LYS A 267 -9.00 19.77 23.30
CA LYS A 267 -8.97 18.85 24.43
C LYS A 267 -9.09 17.41 23.90
N VAL A 268 -8.17 16.54 24.31
CA VAL A 268 -8.11 15.14 23.89
C VAL A 268 -8.32 14.25 25.10
N LYS A 269 -9.24 13.28 24.99
CA LYS A 269 -9.54 12.31 26.04
C LYS A 269 -9.26 10.89 25.57
N THR A 270 -8.62 10.10 26.43
CA THR A 270 -8.31 8.68 26.15
C THR A 270 -9.25 7.74 26.91
N SER A 271 -9.26 6.48 26.52
CA SER A 271 -10.05 5.42 27.18
C SER A 271 -9.60 5.13 28.62
N SER A 272 -8.33 5.44 28.98
CA SER A 272 -7.83 5.39 30.36
C SER A 272 -8.36 6.53 31.25
N GLY A 273 -9.01 7.53 30.65
CA GLY A 273 -9.50 8.72 31.35
C GLY A 273 -8.49 9.84 31.43
N ASP A 274 -7.31 9.72 30.82
CA ASP A 274 -6.34 10.80 30.73
C ASP A 274 -6.85 11.90 29.79
N GLU A 275 -6.53 13.15 30.14
CA GLU A 275 -6.89 14.33 29.35
C GLU A 275 -5.64 15.15 29.01
N PHE A 276 -5.57 15.57 27.73
CA PHE A 276 -4.49 16.40 27.20
C PHE A 276 -5.06 17.62 26.50
N ILE A 277 -4.31 18.71 26.53
CA ILE A 277 -4.65 19.97 25.83
C ILE A 277 -3.56 20.24 24.80
N ALA A 278 -3.95 20.60 23.58
CA ALA A 278 -3.03 20.95 22.50
C ALA A 278 -3.52 22.15 21.71
N SER A 279 -2.60 22.89 21.11
CA SER A 279 -2.94 23.94 20.13
C SER A 279 -3.51 23.34 18.85
N HIS A 280 -2.98 22.17 18.42
CA HIS A 280 -3.44 21.44 17.25
C HIS A 280 -3.54 19.94 17.52
N PHE A 281 -4.44 19.29 16.79
CA PHE A 281 -4.62 17.83 16.82
C PHE A 281 -4.45 17.25 15.41
N LEU A 282 -3.64 16.21 15.28
CA LEU A 282 -3.44 15.49 14.02
C LEU A 282 -3.99 14.06 14.14
N SER A 283 -4.80 13.65 13.16
CA SER A 283 -5.34 12.30 13.08
C SER A 283 -4.56 11.47 12.05
N ASN A 284 -3.85 10.44 12.52
CA ASN A 284 -3.31 9.39 11.66
C ASN A 284 -4.29 8.22 11.47
N ALA A 285 -5.45 8.26 12.11
CA ALA A 285 -6.56 7.34 11.89
C ALA A 285 -7.43 7.77 10.71
N ALA A 286 -8.27 6.84 10.25
CA ALA A 286 -9.18 7.09 9.14
C ALA A 286 -10.17 8.25 9.44
N PRO A 287 -10.62 8.99 8.38
CA PRO A 287 -11.58 10.08 8.54
C PRO A 287 -12.86 9.70 9.27
N GLY A 288 -13.35 8.46 9.09
CA GLY A 288 -14.51 7.93 9.80
C GLY A 288 -14.29 7.81 11.31
N VAL A 289 -13.09 7.37 11.74
CA VAL A 289 -12.70 7.31 13.15
C VAL A 289 -12.60 8.73 13.75
N LEU A 290 -11.98 9.65 12.99
CA LEU A 290 -11.89 11.04 13.40
C LEU A 290 -13.29 11.68 13.57
N ALA A 291 -14.22 11.42 12.66
CA ALA A 291 -15.59 11.91 12.76
C ALA A 291 -16.29 11.40 14.03
N GLU A 292 -16.12 10.11 14.34
CA GLU A 292 -16.70 9.48 15.53
C GLU A 292 -16.24 10.14 16.83
N ILE A 293 -14.92 10.29 17.04
CA ILE A 293 -14.37 10.89 18.26
C ILE A 293 -14.68 12.39 18.38
N ARG A 294 -15.09 13.05 17.29
CA ARG A 294 -15.61 14.43 17.25
C ARG A 294 -17.13 14.50 17.51
N GLY A 295 -17.81 13.36 17.69
CA GLY A 295 -19.27 13.31 17.78
C GLY A 295 -19.99 13.72 16.49
N LYS A 296 -19.32 13.60 15.32
CA LYS A 296 -19.87 13.93 14.00
C LYS A 296 -20.39 12.68 13.31
N LYS A 297 -21.27 12.88 12.31
CA LYS A 297 -21.72 11.79 11.45
C LYS A 297 -20.51 11.19 10.71
N LYS A 298 -20.34 9.87 10.81
CA LYS A 298 -19.33 9.15 10.03
C LYS A 298 -19.62 9.29 8.53
N PRO A 299 -18.62 9.57 7.70
CA PRO A 299 -18.77 9.37 6.26
C PRO A 299 -19.01 7.88 5.98
N GLU A 300 -19.59 7.57 4.85
CA GLU A 300 -19.69 6.21 4.37
C GLU A 300 -18.28 5.61 4.24
N SER A 301 -18.10 4.41 4.80
CA SER A 301 -16.84 3.69 4.69
C SER A 301 -16.90 2.82 3.43
N LEU A 302 -15.95 3.02 2.54
CA LEU A 302 -15.81 2.21 1.34
C LEU A 302 -15.06 0.92 1.66
N ASP A 303 -15.44 -0.18 1.02
CA ASP A 303 -14.83 -1.48 1.25
C ASP A 303 -13.35 -1.47 0.86
N GLY A 304 -12.51 -1.98 1.75
CA GLY A 304 -11.20 -2.50 1.38
C GLY A 304 -11.39 -3.79 0.58
N ALA A 305 -10.48 -4.10 -0.32
CA ALA A 305 -10.69 -5.11 -1.34
C ALA A 305 -9.62 -6.22 -1.35
N GLN A 306 -8.81 -6.34 -0.30
CA GLN A 306 -7.69 -7.28 -0.28
C GLN A 306 -7.79 -8.31 0.83
N LEU A 307 -7.63 -9.57 0.44
CA LEU A 307 -7.27 -10.64 1.35
C LEU A 307 -5.73 -10.67 1.48
N LYS A 308 -5.24 -10.59 2.71
CA LYS A 308 -3.81 -10.66 2.99
C LYS A 308 -3.46 -12.03 3.55
N ILE A 309 -2.51 -12.73 2.91
CA ILE A 309 -2.04 -14.02 3.39
C ILE A 309 -0.52 -13.98 3.54
N ASN A 310 -0.02 -14.33 4.72
CA ASN A 310 1.39 -14.56 4.98
C ASN A 310 1.62 -16.07 5.15
N ILE A 311 2.60 -16.62 4.45
CA ILE A 311 2.89 -18.05 4.41
C ILE A 311 4.36 -18.26 4.73
N LEU A 312 4.66 -19.23 5.58
CA LEU A 312 5.99 -19.79 5.75
C LEU A 312 6.04 -21.12 4.98
N LEU A 313 6.96 -21.22 4.03
CA LEU A 313 7.18 -22.40 3.21
C LEU A 313 8.40 -23.17 3.68
N LYS A 314 8.33 -24.51 3.62
CA LYS A 314 9.48 -25.41 3.85
C LYS A 314 10.50 -25.34 2.72
N ARG A 315 10.05 -24.97 1.52
CA ARG A 315 10.82 -24.72 0.29
C ARG A 315 9.95 -24.01 -0.73
N LEU A 316 10.53 -23.46 -1.76
CA LEU A 316 9.77 -22.94 -2.91
C LEU A 316 9.08 -24.09 -3.67
N PRO A 317 7.82 -23.89 -4.13
CA PRO A 317 7.13 -24.87 -4.96
C PRO A 317 7.71 -24.89 -6.38
N GLN A 318 7.62 -26.04 -7.06
CA GLN A 318 8.02 -26.20 -8.46
C GLN A 318 6.90 -25.71 -9.40
N LEU A 319 7.27 -25.07 -10.50
CA LEU A 319 6.33 -24.57 -11.51
C LEU A 319 6.19 -25.53 -12.70
N LYS A 320 4.97 -25.65 -13.22
CA LYS A 320 4.69 -26.46 -14.42
C LYS A 320 5.42 -25.96 -15.67
N SER A 321 5.73 -24.66 -15.74
CA SER A 321 6.54 -24.08 -16.82
C SER A 321 8.01 -24.54 -16.81
N GLY A 322 8.46 -25.18 -15.71
CA GLY A 322 9.85 -25.62 -15.57
C GLY A 322 10.86 -24.52 -15.28
N ILE A 323 10.42 -23.25 -15.15
CA ILE A 323 11.30 -22.16 -14.73
C ILE A 323 11.78 -22.37 -13.29
N ASP A 324 13.03 -21.97 -13.02
CA ASP A 324 13.58 -21.98 -11.66
C ASP A 324 12.70 -21.17 -10.70
N PRO A 325 12.16 -21.76 -9.62
CA PRO A 325 11.37 -21.06 -8.63
C PRO A 325 12.09 -19.84 -8.03
N GLN A 326 13.41 -19.90 -7.85
CA GLN A 326 14.17 -18.76 -7.34
C GLN A 326 14.08 -17.56 -8.29
N LEU A 327 14.03 -17.79 -9.59
CA LEU A 327 13.87 -16.75 -10.59
C LEU A 327 12.41 -16.25 -10.64
N ALA A 328 11.45 -17.18 -10.67
CA ALA A 328 10.03 -16.84 -10.78
C ALA A 328 9.51 -16.04 -9.56
N PHE A 329 9.95 -16.38 -8.34
CA PHE A 329 9.53 -15.71 -7.11
C PHE A 329 10.46 -14.56 -6.67
N ALA A 330 11.46 -14.20 -7.46
CA ALA A 330 12.39 -13.11 -7.12
C ALA A 330 11.77 -11.71 -7.23
N GLY A 331 10.74 -11.55 -8.05
CA GLY A 331 9.94 -10.35 -8.22
C GLY A 331 8.53 -10.50 -7.65
N THR A 332 7.58 -9.77 -8.23
CA THR A 332 6.16 -9.97 -8.02
C THR A 332 5.72 -11.20 -8.83
N PHE A 333 5.18 -12.20 -8.17
CA PHE A 333 4.59 -13.35 -8.84
C PHE A 333 3.08 -13.14 -8.97
N HIS A 334 2.58 -13.09 -10.20
CA HIS A 334 1.16 -12.90 -10.51
C HIS A 334 0.53 -14.25 -10.86
N ALA A 335 -0.60 -14.59 -10.27
CA ALA A 335 -1.34 -15.76 -10.70
C ALA A 335 -2.79 -15.37 -10.99
N ASN A 336 -3.29 -15.85 -12.12
CA ASN A 336 -4.66 -15.62 -12.56
C ASN A 336 -5.01 -14.12 -12.75
N GLU A 337 -4.05 -13.33 -13.19
CA GLU A 337 -4.15 -11.87 -13.36
C GLU A 337 -4.20 -11.45 -14.84
N SER A 338 -4.83 -12.22 -15.73
CA SER A 338 -5.15 -11.69 -17.05
C SER A 338 -6.19 -10.55 -16.92
N PHE A 339 -6.20 -9.61 -17.86
CA PHE A 339 -7.15 -8.49 -17.86
C PHE A 339 -8.60 -8.97 -17.79
N THR A 340 -8.93 -9.96 -18.61
CA THR A 340 -10.28 -10.56 -18.61
C THR A 340 -10.65 -11.16 -17.26
N GLN A 341 -9.70 -11.87 -16.62
CA GLN A 341 -9.95 -12.48 -15.31
C GLN A 341 -10.14 -11.45 -14.22
N CYS A 342 -9.37 -10.37 -14.22
CA CYS A 342 -9.55 -9.27 -13.25
C CYS A 342 -10.97 -8.69 -13.36
N GLU A 343 -11.47 -8.41 -14.56
CA GLU A 343 -12.82 -7.88 -14.76
C GLU A 343 -13.93 -8.88 -14.43
N VAL A 344 -13.74 -10.17 -14.75
CA VAL A 344 -14.69 -11.24 -14.35
C VAL A 344 -14.79 -11.30 -12.82
N THR A 345 -13.66 -11.32 -12.13
CA THR A 345 -13.57 -11.39 -10.67
C THR A 345 -14.21 -10.16 -10.01
N TYR A 346 -13.92 -8.97 -10.54
CA TYR A 346 -14.57 -7.74 -10.08
C TYR A 346 -16.09 -7.83 -10.15
N ASN A 347 -16.62 -8.28 -11.29
CA ASN A 347 -18.08 -8.39 -11.49
C ASN A 347 -18.72 -9.46 -10.60
N GLU A 348 -18.07 -10.60 -10.36
CA GLU A 348 -18.54 -11.61 -9.42
C GLU A 348 -18.60 -11.05 -8.00
N ALA A 349 -17.53 -10.41 -7.53
CA ALA A 349 -17.45 -9.81 -6.21
C ALA A 349 -18.44 -8.65 -6.01
N LYS A 350 -18.59 -7.78 -7.02
CA LYS A 350 -19.62 -6.72 -7.05
C LYS A 350 -21.05 -7.27 -6.96
N GLY A 351 -21.27 -8.45 -7.54
CA GLY A 351 -22.52 -9.19 -7.40
C GLY A 351 -22.70 -9.91 -6.06
N GLY A 352 -21.79 -9.73 -5.10
CA GLY A 352 -21.85 -10.36 -3.77
C GLY A 352 -21.45 -11.83 -3.76
N LYS A 353 -20.75 -12.31 -4.79
CA LYS A 353 -20.30 -13.70 -4.90
C LYS A 353 -18.80 -13.78 -4.65
N MET A 354 -18.38 -14.68 -3.75
CA MET A 354 -16.95 -14.99 -3.61
C MET A 354 -16.45 -15.61 -4.92
N PRO A 355 -15.46 -14.99 -5.58
CA PRO A 355 -14.91 -15.52 -6.82
C PRO A 355 -14.29 -16.90 -6.62
N THR A 356 -14.39 -17.77 -7.62
CA THR A 356 -13.83 -19.13 -7.55
C THR A 356 -12.33 -19.19 -7.88
N LYS A 357 -11.81 -18.17 -8.56
CA LYS A 357 -10.39 -17.98 -8.88
C LYS A 357 -10.05 -16.51 -8.69
N LEU A 358 -9.36 -16.18 -7.63
CA LEU A 358 -8.92 -14.83 -7.34
C LEU A 358 -7.66 -14.47 -8.14
N PRO A 359 -7.59 -13.27 -8.70
CA PRO A 359 -6.31 -12.69 -9.11
C PRO A 359 -5.46 -12.46 -7.86
N ILE A 360 -4.21 -12.90 -7.88
CA ILE A 360 -3.31 -12.81 -6.73
C ILE A 360 -1.91 -12.39 -7.15
N GLU A 361 -1.35 -11.45 -6.38
CA GLU A 361 0.06 -11.14 -6.43
C GLU A 361 0.80 -11.62 -5.18
N MET A 362 2.04 -12.02 -5.35
CA MET A 362 2.83 -12.59 -4.27
C MET A 362 4.28 -12.11 -4.29
N TYR A 363 4.87 -12.10 -3.10
CA TYR A 363 6.25 -11.68 -2.88
C TYR A 363 6.98 -12.66 -1.97
N CYS A 364 8.11 -13.20 -2.44
CA CYS A 364 9.02 -14.01 -1.64
C CYS A 364 10.14 -13.14 -1.08
N HIS A 365 9.88 -12.44 0.04
CA HIS A 365 10.83 -11.49 0.60
C HIS A 365 12.16 -12.12 1.01
N THR A 366 12.18 -13.38 1.40
CA THR A 366 13.40 -14.10 1.79
C THR A 366 14.38 -14.34 0.65
N LEU A 367 13.95 -14.22 -0.61
CA LEU A 367 14.87 -14.20 -1.75
C LEU A 367 15.65 -12.89 -1.87
N THR A 368 15.08 -11.80 -1.36
CA THR A 368 15.72 -10.47 -1.34
C THR A 368 16.41 -10.21 -0.02
N ASP A 369 15.75 -10.54 1.10
CA ASP A 369 16.25 -10.32 2.46
C ASP A 369 15.99 -11.55 3.35
N PRO A 370 16.94 -12.49 3.45
CA PRO A 370 16.79 -13.66 4.31
C PRO A 370 16.86 -13.33 5.81
N SER A 371 17.25 -12.13 6.20
CA SER A 371 17.40 -11.72 7.60
C SER A 371 16.09 -11.67 8.40
N ILE A 372 14.94 -11.76 7.72
CA ILE A 372 13.62 -11.88 8.35
C ILE A 372 13.33 -13.28 8.91
N LEU A 373 14.17 -14.28 8.60
CA LEU A 373 14.16 -15.61 9.19
C LEU A 373 15.31 -15.78 10.18
N SER A 374 15.14 -16.69 11.16
CA SER A 374 16.28 -17.14 11.94
C SER A 374 17.32 -17.84 11.05
N PRO A 375 18.60 -17.87 11.48
CA PRO A 375 19.66 -18.59 10.76
C PRO A 375 19.32 -20.07 10.51
N GLU A 376 18.65 -20.73 11.47
CA GLU A 376 18.25 -22.13 11.39
C GLU A 376 17.19 -22.36 10.29
N LEU A 377 16.16 -21.52 10.23
CA LEU A 377 15.12 -21.60 9.21
C LEU A 377 15.71 -21.28 7.82
N SER A 378 16.55 -20.27 7.73
CA SER A 378 17.23 -19.90 6.47
C SER A 378 18.14 -21.04 5.98
N ALA A 379 18.95 -21.64 6.87
CA ALA A 379 19.81 -22.78 6.55
C ALA A 379 19.03 -24.04 6.16
N ALA A 380 17.82 -24.24 6.70
CA ALA A 380 16.90 -25.32 6.36
C ALA A 380 16.15 -25.11 5.04
N GLY A 381 16.34 -23.96 4.35
CA GLY A 381 15.73 -23.66 3.06
C GLY A 381 14.29 -23.15 3.14
N PHE A 382 13.87 -22.63 4.31
CA PHE A 382 12.55 -22.01 4.45
C PHE A 382 12.47 -20.68 3.69
N HIS A 383 11.27 -20.37 3.22
CA HIS A 383 10.96 -19.11 2.55
C HIS A 383 9.66 -18.53 3.08
N THR A 384 9.51 -17.21 2.98
CA THR A 384 8.22 -16.54 3.23
C THR A 384 7.56 -16.20 1.91
N LEU A 385 6.23 -16.33 1.85
CA LEU A 385 5.42 -15.85 0.75
C LEU A 385 4.35 -14.92 1.30
N THR A 386 4.33 -13.70 0.82
CA THR A 386 3.30 -12.71 1.14
C THR A 386 2.40 -12.57 -0.05
N LEU A 387 1.10 -12.83 0.13
CA LEU A 387 0.11 -12.86 -0.92
C LEU A 387 -0.94 -11.77 -0.68
N PHE A 388 -1.30 -11.09 -1.75
CA PHE A 388 -2.42 -10.16 -1.87
C PHE A 388 -3.41 -10.71 -2.88
N ALA A 389 -4.66 -11.02 -2.46
CA ALA A 389 -5.71 -11.38 -3.40
C ALA A 389 -6.57 -10.16 -3.67
N LEU A 390 -6.80 -9.87 -4.95
CA LEU A 390 -7.59 -8.73 -5.41
C LEU A 390 -9.09 -9.05 -5.38
N HIS A 391 -9.92 -8.01 -5.42
CA HIS A 391 -11.37 -8.12 -5.53
C HIS A 391 -12.05 -8.98 -4.46
N THR A 392 -11.57 -8.84 -3.22
CA THR A 392 -12.19 -9.43 -2.03
C THR A 392 -12.75 -8.34 -1.12
N PRO A 393 -13.80 -7.58 -1.56
CA PRO A 393 -14.35 -6.47 -0.78
C PRO A 393 -14.90 -6.94 0.56
N ALA A 394 -14.82 -6.08 1.57
CA ALA A 394 -15.27 -6.38 2.93
C ALA A 394 -16.71 -6.91 3.00
N SER A 395 -17.58 -6.46 2.10
CA SER A 395 -18.97 -6.91 2.02
C SER A 395 -19.15 -8.41 1.79
N LEU A 396 -18.16 -9.09 1.20
CA LEU A 396 -18.18 -10.55 1.04
C LEU A 396 -18.01 -11.29 2.38
N PHE A 397 -17.52 -10.61 3.41
CA PHE A 397 -17.22 -11.18 4.72
C PHE A 397 -18.23 -10.82 5.80
N ASP A 398 -19.16 -9.89 5.53
CA ASP A 398 -20.11 -9.35 6.52
C ASP A 398 -21.03 -10.41 7.14
N LYS A 399 -21.44 -11.42 6.37
CA LYS A 399 -22.38 -12.44 6.83
C LYS A 399 -21.73 -13.45 7.78
N ASP A 400 -20.52 -13.90 7.44
CA ASP A 400 -19.75 -14.89 8.18
C ASP A 400 -18.27 -14.77 7.76
N ASN A 401 -17.48 -14.05 8.57
CA ASN A 401 -16.08 -13.76 8.27
C ASN A 401 -15.25 -15.05 8.17
N ASP A 402 -15.51 -16.04 9.01
CA ASP A 402 -14.71 -17.28 9.04
C ASP A 402 -14.99 -18.15 7.83
N ALA A 403 -16.25 -18.36 7.47
CA ALA A 403 -16.63 -19.10 6.28
C ALA A 403 -16.13 -18.40 5.01
N ALA A 404 -16.26 -17.07 4.91
CA ALA A 404 -15.77 -16.30 3.76
C ALA A 404 -14.23 -16.31 3.68
N ARG A 405 -13.52 -16.27 4.82
CA ARG A 405 -12.05 -16.42 4.89
C ARG A 405 -11.60 -17.77 4.32
N ALA A 406 -12.28 -18.85 4.70
CA ALA A 406 -11.97 -20.18 4.20
C ALA A 406 -12.23 -20.30 2.69
N ALA A 407 -13.34 -19.78 2.20
CA ALA A 407 -13.68 -19.77 0.78
C ALA A 407 -12.69 -18.92 -0.06
N ALA A 408 -12.30 -17.76 0.46
CA ALA A 408 -11.32 -16.89 -0.21
C ALA A 408 -9.92 -17.52 -0.26
N LEU A 409 -9.50 -18.23 0.83
CA LEU A 409 -8.26 -18.99 0.83
C LEU A 409 -8.27 -20.12 -0.21
N GLU A 410 -9.37 -20.89 -0.27
CA GLU A 410 -9.55 -21.94 -1.25
C GLU A 410 -9.45 -21.38 -2.68
N SER A 411 -10.12 -20.27 -2.96
CA SER A 411 -10.06 -19.58 -4.25
C SER A 411 -8.64 -19.09 -4.60
N ALA A 412 -7.91 -18.50 -3.64
CA ALA A 412 -6.54 -18.06 -3.85
C ALA A 412 -5.61 -19.25 -4.15
N PHE A 413 -5.76 -20.35 -3.40
CA PHE A 413 -4.97 -21.56 -3.64
C PHE A 413 -5.34 -22.25 -4.96
N ALA A 414 -6.61 -22.22 -5.37
CA ALA A 414 -7.02 -22.72 -6.67
C ALA A 414 -6.31 -21.98 -7.80
N SER A 415 -6.21 -20.65 -7.71
CA SER A 415 -5.48 -19.84 -8.69
C SER A 415 -3.99 -20.17 -8.74
N LEU A 416 -3.35 -20.32 -7.58
CA LEU A 416 -1.92 -20.60 -7.50
C LEU A 416 -1.59 -22.02 -7.98
N ASN A 417 -2.34 -23.02 -7.52
CA ASN A 417 -2.12 -24.44 -7.82
C ASN A 417 -2.31 -24.78 -9.31
N GLU A 418 -2.96 -23.92 -10.07
CA GLU A 418 -3.06 -24.07 -11.52
C GLU A 418 -1.68 -24.12 -12.19
N TYR A 419 -0.71 -23.40 -11.63
CA TYR A 419 0.64 -23.26 -12.20
C TYR A 419 1.71 -24.07 -11.47
N LEU A 420 1.37 -24.73 -10.36
CA LEU A 420 2.32 -25.51 -9.55
C LEU A 420 2.26 -27.00 -9.91
N VAL A 421 3.43 -27.66 -9.83
CA VAL A 421 3.57 -29.13 -10.03
C VAL A 421 2.88 -29.89 -8.86
N GLU A 422 3.05 -29.38 -7.64
CA GLU A 422 2.40 -29.88 -6.43
C GLU A 422 1.52 -28.80 -5.81
N PRO A 423 0.45 -29.16 -5.09
CA PRO A 423 -0.35 -28.17 -4.34
C PRO A 423 0.52 -27.38 -3.37
N ILE A 424 0.30 -26.07 -3.29
CA ILE A 424 1.06 -25.20 -2.35
C ILE A 424 0.95 -25.68 -0.91
N GLN A 425 -0.17 -26.30 -0.54
CA GLN A 425 -0.44 -26.85 0.79
C GLN A 425 0.62 -27.86 1.25
N ASP A 426 1.24 -28.61 0.32
CA ASP A 426 2.23 -29.64 0.64
C ASP A 426 3.55 -29.05 1.15
N VAL A 427 3.84 -27.82 0.77
CA VAL A 427 5.07 -27.12 1.17
C VAL A 427 4.86 -26.07 2.25
N ILE A 428 3.62 -25.80 2.69
CA ILE A 428 3.33 -24.87 3.77
C ILE A 428 3.80 -25.45 5.13
N ALA A 429 4.51 -24.63 5.90
CA ALA A 429 4.84 -24.90 7.30
C ALA A 429 3.88 -24.16 8.25
N ALA A 430 3.53 -22.91 7.94
CA ALA A 430 2.59 -22.11 8.71
C ALA A 430 1.94 -21.04 7.82
N ILE A 431 0.77 -20.55 8.23
CA ILE A 431 -0.02 -19.58 7.48
C ILE A 431 -0.76 -18.63 8.42
N GLU A 432 -0.84 -17.36 8.04
CA GLU A 432 -1.69 -16.34 8.65
C GLU A 432 -2.56 -15.70 7.55
N ILE A 433 -3.87 -15.55 7.81
CA ILE A 433 -4.83 -14.99 6.88
C ILE A 433 -5.53 -13.81 7.54
N LYS A 434 -5.62 -12.69 6.85
CA LYS A 434 -6.31 -11.48 7.30
C LYS A 434 -7.30 -11.02 6.24
N THR A 435 -8.59 -11.05 6.61
CA THR A 435 -9.67 -10.48 5.80
C THR A 435 -9.73 -8.97 5.96
N PRO A 436 -10.47 -8.23 5.12
CA PRO A 436 -10.72 -6.80 5.36
C PRO A 436 -11.30 -6.50 6.75
N LEU A 437 -12.17 -7.36 7.30
CA LEU A 437 -12.74 -7.18 8.63
C LEU A 437 -11.72 -7.43 9.74
N ASP A 438 -10.78 -8.35 9.55
CA ASP A 438 -9.67 -8.57 10.49
C ASP A 438 -8.72 -7.35 10.54
N LEU A 439 -8.56 -6.64 9.41
CA LEU A 439 -7.77 -5.40 9.37
C LEU A 439 -8.47 -4.26 10.11
N GLU A 440 -9.80 -4.19 10.00
CA GLU A 440 -10.60 -3.21 10.76
C GLU A 440 -10.47 -3.44 12.26
N GLU A 441 -10.57 -4.69 12.71
CA GLU A 441 -10.44 -5.05 14.12
C GLU A 441 -9.03 -4.79 14.66
N ALA A 442 -8.00 -5.21 13.91
CA ALA A 442 -6.63 -5.20 14.42
C ALA A 442 -5.99 -3.81 14.45
N ILE A 443 -6.21 -3.00 13.42
CA ILE A 443 -5.51 -1.71 13.23
C ILE A 443 -6.44 -0.56 12.85
N ALA A 444 -7.74 -0.71 13.12
CA ALA A 444 -8.77 0.32 12.93
C ALA A 444 -8.82 0.89 11.49
N LEU A 445 -8.66 0.04 10.48
CA LEU A 445 -8.90 0.37 9.08
C LEU A 445 -10.36 0.11 8.73
N PRO A 446 -11.23 1.12 8.64
CA PRO A 446 -12.65 0.90 8.40
C PRO A 446 -12.90 0.07 7.14
N ARG A 447 -13.65 -1.01 7.28
CA ARG A 447 -13.93 -1.96 6.19
C ARG A 447 -12.64 -2.55 5.56
N GLY A 448 -11.52 -2.55 6.28
CA GLY A 448 -10.22 -2.99 5.79
C GLY A 448 -9.62 -2.13 4.68
N ASN A 449 -10.14 -0.92 4.45
CA ASN A 449 -9.63 -0.05 3.40
C ASN A 449 -8.24 0.49 3.77
N ILE A 450 -7.21 0.00 3.07
CA ILE A 450 -5.79 0.31 3.35
C ILE A 450 -5.44 1.78 3.07
N PHE A 451 -6.27 2.51 2.35
CA PHE A 451 -6.13 3.94 2.08
C PHE A 451 -7.02 4.79 3.02
N HIS A 452 -7.73 4.17 3.97
CA HIS A 452 -8.69 4.79 4.89
C HIS A 452 -9.96 5.36 4.22
N LYS A 453 -9.93 5.64 2.96
CA LYS A 453 -10.97 6.02 1.99
C LYS A 453 -10.39 5.85 0.59
N ASP A 454 -11.18 6.06 -0.46
CA ASP A 454 -10.64 6.08 -1.81
C ASP A 454 -9.54 7.12 -1.97
N LEU A 455 -8.50 6.73 -2.71
CA LEU A 455 -7.43 7.64 -3.10
C LEU A 455 -8.00 8.80 -3.93
N GLN A 456 -7.35 9.94 -3.87
CA GLN A 456 -7.71 11.14 -4.63
C GLN A 456 -6.56 11.54 -5.55
N PHE A 457 -6.86 12.13 -6.68
CA PHE A 457 -5.84 12.74 -7.53
C PHE A 457 -5.01 13.77 -6.73
N PRO A 458 -3.72 13.95 -7.03
CA PRO A 458 -2.81 14.79 -6.25
C PRO A 458 -2.92 16.27 -6.60
N PHE A 459 -4.13 16.75 -6.90
CA PHE A 459 -4.44 18.15 -7.18
C PHE A 459 -5.76 18.55 -6.51
N ARG A 460 -6.02 19.82 -6.45
CA ARG A 460 -7.32 20.40 -6.08
C ARG A 460 -8.03 20.96 -7.33
N GLU A 461 -9.35 21.04 -7.27
CA GLU A 461 -10.11 21.61 -8.39
C GLU A 461 -9.82 23.10 -8.58
N ASP A 462 -9.94 23.56 -9.81
CA ASP A 462 -9.79 24.97 -10.15
C ASP A 462 -10.80 25.83 -9.40
N GLY A 463 -10.34 26.97 -8.87
CA GLY A 463 -11.17 27.87 -8.06
C GLY A 463 -11.32 27.47 -6.59
N SER A 464 -10.86 26.30 -6.15
CA SER A 464 -10.84 25.93 -4.74
C SER A 464 -9.78 26.69 -3.93
N GLN A 465 -9.97 26.79 -2.60
CA GLN A 465 -9.00 27.46 -1.74
C GLN A 465 -7.67 26.71 -1.68
N PRO A 466 -6.53 27.41 -1.50
CA PRO A 466 -5.23 26.79 -1.26
C PRO A 466 -5.30 25.81 -0.10
N SER A 467 -4.64 24.66 -0.25
CA SER A 467 -4.68 23.56 0.73
C SER A 467 -3.46 22.65 0.58
N TRP A 468 -3.09 21.98 1.68
CA TRP A 468 -2.14 20.88 1.67
C TRP A 468 -2.85 19.53 1.45
N GLY A 469 -4.19 19.51 1.42
CA GLY A 469 -5.00 18.29 1.33
C GLY A 469 -5.06 17.47 2.62
N VAL A 470 -4.81 18.12 3.75
CA VAL A 470 -4.78 17.53 5.10
C VAL A 470 -5.76 18.23 6.05
N GLU A 471 -6.31 19.37 5.62
CA GLU A 471 -7.20 20.20 6.39
C GLU A 471 -8.55 19.50 6.64
N THR A 472 -9.17 19.86 7.75
CA THR A 472 -10.56 19.52 8.06
C THR A 472 -11.43 20.78 8.06
N ASP A 473 -12.68 20.63 8.45
CA ASP A 473 -13.58 21.76 8.70
C ASP A 473 -13.24 22.55 9.99
N ASP A 474 -12.23 22.14 10.73
CA ASP A 474 -11.73 22.76 11.94
C ASP A 474 -10.26 23.18 11.74
N PRO A 475 -9.91 24.47 11.91
CA PRO A 475 -8.56 24.95 11.64
C PRO A 475 -7.47 24.41 12.58
N ARG A 476 -7.85 23.72 13.67
CA ARG A 476 -6.94 23.11 14.62
C ARG A 476 -6.78 21.60 14.42
N ILE A 477 -7.56 20.99 13.54
CA ILE A 477 -7.62 19.55 13.34
C ILE A 477 -7.20 19.20 11.92
N PHE A 478 -6.16 18.36 11.78
CA PHE A 478 -5.62 17.95 10.50
C PHE A 478 -5.61 16.43 10.39
N ILE A 479 -5.62 15.92 9.15
CA ILE A 479 -5.43 14.49 8.83
C ILE A 479 -3.97 14.30 8.42
N CYS A 480 -3.22 13.48 9.15
CA CYS A 480 -1.85 13.13 8.80
C CYS A 480 -1.71 11.68 8.32
N GLY A 481 -2.79 10.91 8.22
CA GLY A 481 -2.83 9.52 7.79
C GLY A 481 -3.18 9.33 6.31
N ALA A 482 -3.33 8.06 5.90
CA ALA A 482 -3.62 7.66 4.52
C ALA A 482 -4.91 8.27 3.95
N GLY A 483 -5.85 8.69 4.79
CA GLY A 483 -7.08 9.37 4.35
C GLY A 483 -6.92 10.83 3.92
N ALA A 484 -5.72 11.41 3.96
CA ALA A 484 -5.45 12.73 3.37
C ALA A 484 -5.42 12.66 1.83
N THR A 485 -5.57 13.79 1.16
CA THR A 485 -5.24 13.89 -0.27
C THR A 485 -3.75 13.59 -0.45
N ARG A 486 -3.36 12.74 -1.39
CA ARG A 486 -1.99 12.21 -1.52
C ARG A 486 -1.60 11.25 -0.39
N GLY A 487 -2.60 10.63 0.24
CA GLY A 487 -2.43 9.49 1.14
C GLY A 487 -2.16 8.20 0.35
N GLY A 488 -2.08 7.11 1.07
CA GLY A 488 -1.85 5.78 0.52
C GLY A 488 -0.39 5.37 0.47
N GLY A 489 -0.17 4.05 0.54
CA GLY A 489 1.15 3.45 0.61
C GLY A 489 1.95 3.85 1.86
N VAL A 490 3.19 3.36 1.94
CA VAL A 490 4.13 3.74 2.98
C VAL A 490 4.97 4.90 2.45
N SER A 491 4.46 6.13 2.62
CA SER A 491 5.04 7.32 1.99
C SER A 491 5.53 8.40 2.97
N GLY A 492 4.89 8.54 4.13
CA GLY A 492 5.15 9.68 5.01
C GLY A 492 4.65 11.03 4.46
N ILE A 493 4.15 11.07 3.22
CA ILE A 493 3.68 12.31 2.56
C ILE A 493 2.57 12.99 3.35
N PRO A 494 1.49 12.31 3.79
CA PRO A 494 0.46 12.93 4.62
C PRO A 494 1.01 13.53 5.92
N GLY A 495 1.95 12.81 6.55
CA GLY A 495 2.61 13.28 7.78
C GLY A 495 3.40 14.56 7.56
N HIS A 496 4.24 14.60 6.52
CA HIS A 496 4.97 15.80 6.11
C HIS A 496 4.02 16.97 5.84
N ASN A 497 3.00 16.74 5.00
CA ASN A 497 2.09 17.80 4.58
C ASN A 497 1.27 18.36 5.74
N ALA A 498 0.85 17.50 6.70
CA ALA A 498 0.17 17.95 7.92
C ALA A 498 1.09 18.78 8.82
N ALA A 499 2.35 18.36 8.95
CA ALA A 499 3.33 19.16 9.69
C ALA A 499 3.54 20.54 9.05
N MET A 500 3.69 20.60 7.71
CA MET A 500 3.85 21.87 6.99
C MET A 500 2.61 22.76 7.11
N ALA A 501 1.40 22.19 7.05
CA ALA A 501 0.16 22.93 7.25
C ALA A 501 0.10 23.57 8.64
N VAL A 502 0.44 22.82 9.72
CA VAL A 502 0.49 23.35 11.09
C VAL A 502 1.53 24.45 11.22
N LEU A 503 2.73 24.28 10.66
CA LEU A 503 3.80 25.27 10.74
C LEU A 503 3.52 26.54 9.93
N GLY A 504 2.72 26.45 8.86
CA GLY A 504 2.29 27.59 8.07
C GLY A 504 1.05 28.32 8.61
N SER A 505 0.37 27.76 9.61
CA SER A 505 -0.85 28.33 10.22
C SER A 505 -0.57 29.33 11.37
N ASN A 506 0.69 29.59 11.70
CA ASN A 506 1.11 30.48 12.78
C ASN A 506 1.39 31.92 12.28
#